data_28538b321d6dfd10c4eb0424065cbe22
#
_entry.id   28538b321d6dfd10c4eb0424065cbe22
#
_cell.length_a   1.000
_cell.length_b   1.000
_cell.length_c   1.000
_cell.angle_alpha   90.00
_cell.angle_beta   90.00
_cell.angle_gamma   90.00
#
_symmetry.space_group_name_H-M   'P 1'
#
loop_
_entity.id
_entity.type
_entity.pdbx_description
1 polymer ?
#
loop_
_entity_poly.entity_id
_entity_poly.type
_entity_poly.pdbx_seq_one_letter_code
_entity_poly.pdbx_strand_id
1 'polypeptide(L)'
;MRSEQLALIKKIKIKIGRRLNTAFVGEYHSAFRGYGLLFDSVREYQYGDEVKSIDWNVSARMNHLYVKEYVEERELSIVLMIDLSASIDFGGSRAKRELMLELVTLFLYLAQVNNDRVSALLFTDRVEKYIAPKKGRRFILSVLDEIARFTPSGRGTDISNAVDFLRRVLKKRSVIFVISDFLDEGYLLRLRLLRKKHDVIPVVISDPLERGMGLFALAEFLDLETGKAFLSDALPDRREPPFIQEIDAIHVSTDEPVEAPLLKFFEKRNRSLHAGARP
;
A
#
# COMPACT_ATOMS: atom_id res chain seq x y z
N MET A 1 -12.22 5.70 -25.17
CA MET A 1 -11.13 5.60 -24.19
C MET A 1 -11.09 6.76 -23.18
N ARG A 2 -10.84 8.03 -23.53
CA ARG A 2 -10.76 9.12 -22.52
C ARG A 2 -12.06 9.39 -21.77
N SER A 3 -13.22 9.29 -22.37
CA SER A 3 -14.53 9.51 -21.74
C SER A 3 -14.91 8.38 -20.80
N GLU A 4 -14.58 7.15 -21.13
CA GLU A 4 -14.90 5.95 -20.32
C GLU A 4 -14.08 5.91 -19.04
N GLN A 5 -12.79 6.22 -19.08
CA GLN A 5 -11.92 6.29 -17.91
C GLN A 5 -12.36 7.40 -16.94
N LEU A 6 -12.76 8.58 -17.46
CA LEU A 6 -13.30 9.65 -16.64
C LEU A 6 -14.66 9.29 -16.01
N ALA A 7 -15.51 8.57 -16.76
CA ALA A 7 -16.76 8.06 -16.23
C ALA A 7 -16.52 7.02 -15.12
N LEU A 8 -15.55 6.14 -15.31
CA LEU A 8 -15.14 5.15 -14.32
C LEU A 8 -14.65 5.82 -13.02
N ILE A 9 -13.73 6.79 -13.13
CA ILE A 9 -13.24 7.55 -11.96
C ILE A 9 -14.38 8.25 -11.22
N LYS A 10 -15.31 8.89 -11.95
CA LYS A 10 -16.48 9.52 -11.32
C LYS A 10 -17.36 8.50 -10.60
N LYS A 11 -17.63 7.36 -11.23
CA LYS A 11 -18.42 6.25 -10.66
C LYS A 11 -17.75 5.73 -9.38
N ILE A 12 -16.44 5.49 -9.41
CA ILE A 12 -15.65 5.03 -8.28
C ILE A 12 -15.70 6.05 -7.13
N LYS A 13 -15.47 7.35 -7.40
CA LYS A 13 -15.55 8.41 -6.38
C LYS A 13 -16.89 8.48 -5.69
N ILE A 14 -17.99 8.38 -6.46
CA ILE A 14 -19.34 8.42 -5.91
C ILE A 14 -19.60 7.17 -5.07
N LYS A 15 -19.18 5.99 -5.53
CA LYS A 15 -19.32 4.72 -4.84
C LYS A 15 -18.59 4.74 -3.50
N ILE A 16 -17.32 5.17 -3.51
CA ILE A 16 -16.48 5.26 -2.31
C ILE A 16 -17.04 6.31 -1.34
N GLY A 17 -17.36 7.52 -1.80
CA GLY A 17 -17.88 8.58 -0.92
C GLY A 17 -19.22 8.23 -0.23
N ARG A 18 -20.02 7.32 -0.78
CA ARG A 18 -21.24 6.80 -0.15
C ARG A 18 -21.00 5.67 0.85
N ARG A 19 -19.93 4.90 0.68
CA ARG A 19 -19.63 3.71 1.48
C ARG A 19 -18.69 3.97 2.64
N LEU A 20 -17.82 4.98 2.50
CA LEU A 20 -16.91 5.36 3.58
C LEU A 20 -17.66 6.18 4.62
N ASN A 21 -17.80 5.60 5.79
CA ASN A 21 -18.33 6.25 6.97
C ASN A 21 -17.19 6.75 7.88
N THR A 22 -17.56 7.53 8.89
CA THR A 22 -16.61 8.09 9.87
C THR A 22 -15.83 6.98 10.60
N ALA A 23 -16.46 5.80 10.80
CA ALA A 23 -15.82 4.66 11.45
C ALA A 23 -14.66 4.11 10.61
N PHE A 24 -14.83 3.96 9.29
CA PHE A 24 -13.76 3.48 8.41
C PHE A 24 -12.52 4.40 8.42
N VAL A 25 -12.76 5.72 8.37
CA VAL A 25 -11.69 6.72 8.47
C VAL A 25 -11.01 6.67 9.83
N GLY A 26 -11.78 6.46 10.89
CA GLY A 26 -11.26 6.29 12.25
C GLY A 26 -10.40 5.06 12.41
N GLU A 27 -10.82 3.92 11.87
CA GLU A 27 -10.05 2.67 11.87
C GLU A 27 -8.71 2.81 11.13
N TYR A 28 -8.71 3.44 9.94
CA TYR A 28 -7.48 3.74 9.22
C TYR A 28 -6.54 4.62 10.06
N HIS A 29 -7.05 5.75 10.59
CA HIS A 29 -6.24 6.65 11.40
C HIS A 29 -5.63 5.94 12.62
N SER A 30 -6.41 5.09 13.30
CA SER A 30 -5.96 4.33 14.46
C SER A 30 -4.94 3.25 14.08
N ALA A 31 -5.10 2.55 12.94
CA ALA A 31 -4.22 1.50 12.47
C ALA A 31 -2.80 1.99 12.15
N PHE A 32 -2.63 3.29 11.90
CA PHE A 32 -1.35 3.92 11.60
C PHE A 32 -0.90 4.93 12.67
N ARG A 33 -1.59 4.99 13.81
CA ARG A 33 -1.24 5.83 14.95
C ARG A 33 0.13 5.44 15.53
N GLY A 34 0.92 6.42 15.94
CA GLY A 34 2.23 6.18 16.59
C GLY A 34 3.38 5.90 15.61
N TYR A 35 3.18 6.05 14.29
CA TYR A 35 4.21 5.84 13.29
C TYR A 35 5.23 6.98 13.17
N GLY A 36 5.11 8.05 13.95
CA GLY A 36 6.08 9.14 13.99
C GLY A 36 6.08 9.81 15.34
N LEU A 37 7.06 9.51 16.17
CA LEU A 37 7.47 10.42 17.24
C LEU A 37 8.57 11.30 16.66
N LEU A 38 8.25 12.56 16.34
CA LEU A 38 9.25 13.56 15.99
C LEU A 38 9.83 14.11 17.28
N PHE A 39 11.16 14.11 17.37
CA PHE A 39 11.84 14.90 18.39
C PHE A 39 11.40 16.36 18.22
N ASP A 40 10.78 16.91 19.24
CA ASP A 40 10.32 18.29 19.25
C ASP A 40 11.31 19.19 19.97
N SER A 41 11.57 18.88 21.23
CA SER A 41 12.38 19.71 22.12
C SER A 41 13.04 18.87 23.22
N VAL A 42 13.83 19.52 24.03
CA VAL A 42 14.31 19.02 25.31
C VAL A 42 13.78 19.94 26.40
N ARG A 43 13.26 19.37 27.47
CA ARG A 43 12.93 20.09 28.70
C ARG A 43 13.71 19.56 29.89
N GLU A 44 13.75 20.32 30.95
CA GLU A 44 14.34 19.83 32.20
C GLU A 44 13.58 18.61 32.75
N TYR A 45 14.34 17.67 33.29
CA TYR A 45 13.79 16.47 33.92
C TYR A 45 12.95 16.86 35.13
N GLN A 46 11.77 16.25 35.23
CA GLN A 46 10.91 16.35 36.37
C GLN A 46 10.78 14.98 37.08
N TYR A 47 10.59 15.00 38.38
CA TYR A 47 10.42 13.76 39.14
C TYR A 47 9.20 12.98 38.61
N GLY A 48 9.44 11.74 38.18
CA GLY A 48 8.42 10.88 37.52
C GLY A 48 8.64 10.66 36.03
N ASP A 49 9.58 11.38 35.39
CA ASP A 49 9.92 11.12 34.00
C ASP A 49 10.72 9.80 33.85
N GLU A 50 10.48 9.11 32.74
CA GLU A 50 11.21 7.87 32.44
C GLU A 50 12.70 8.15 32.21
N VAL A 51 13.57 7.43 32.89
CA VAL A 51 15.03 7.54 32.75
C VAL A 51 15.47 7.28 31.30
N LYS A 52 14.72 6.46 30.54
CA LYS A 52 14.99 6.18 29.12
C LYS A 52 14.82 7.40 28.20
N SER A 53 14.03 8.38 28.61
CA SER A 53 13.81 9.60 27.84
C SER A 53 14.88 10.67 28.05
N ILE A 54 15.83 10.46 28.97
CA ILE A 54 16.92 11.42 29.23
C ILE A 54 17.83 11.54 28.00
N ASP A 55 18.07 12.79 27.59
CA ASP A 55 19.10 13.11 26.60
C ASP A 55 20.44 13.33 27.31
N TRP A 56 21.24 12.28 27.36
CA TRP A 56 22.55 12.32 28.04
C TRP A 56 23.53 13.31 27.39
N ASN A 57 23.41 13.59 26.08
CA ASN A 57 24.28 14.51 25.38
C ASN A 57 23.98 15.96 25.75
N VAL A 58 22.71 16.33 25.82
CA VAL A 58 22.30 17.67 26.24
C VAL A 58 22.53 17.82 27.73
N SER A 59 22.18 16.85 28.55
CA SER A 59 22.37 16.85 30.00
C SER A 59 23.83 17.05 30.39
N ALA A 60 24.76 16.40 29.71
CA ALA A 60 26.18 16.55 29.94
C ALA A 60 26.73 17.97 29.61
N ARG A 61 26.12 18.66 28.63
CA ARG A 61 26.51 20.00 28.25
C ARG A 61 25.92 21.09 29.15
N MET A 62 24.71 20.85 29.62
CA MET A 62 23.95 21.86 30.39
C MET A 62 24.11 21.68 31.91
N ASN A 63 24.77 20.62 32.35
CA ASN A 63 24.99 20.27 33.77
C ASN A 63 23.67 20.07 34.57
N HIS A 64 22.57 19.81 33.89
CA HIS A 64 21.27 19.48 34.43
C HIS A 64 20.67 18.34 33.60
N LEU A 65 19.74 17.54 34.18
CA LEU A 65 19.10 16.47 33.46
C LEU A 65 18.02 17.04 32.51
N TYR A 66 18.10 16.65 31.25
CA TYR A 66 17.12 16.99 30.21
C TYR A 66 16.50 15.73 29.65
N VAL A 67 15.17 15.77 29.40
CA VAL A 67 14.40 14.72 28.73
C VAL A 67 14.01 15.16 27.34
N LYS A 68 14.01 14.19 26.43
CA LYS A 68 13.53 14.38 25.06
C LYS A 68 12.01 14.45 25.06
N GLU A 69 11.47 15.52 24.53
CA GLU A 69 10.05 15.61 24.20
C GLU A 69 9.84 15.21 22.75
N TYR A 70 8.84 14.37 22.56
CA TYR A 70 8.43 13.92 21.26
C TYR A 70 6.99 14.35 21.00
N VAL A 71 6.74 14.92 19.84
CA VAL A 71 5.39 15.20 19.34
C VAL A 71 5.00 14.09 18.38
N GLU A 72 3.80 13.57 18.54
CA GLU A 72 3.25 12.59 17.61
C GLU A 72 3.13 13.23 16.21
N GLU A 73 3.89 12.72 15.24
CA GLU A 73 3.76 13.14 13.84
C GLU A 73 2.39 12.66 13.34
N ARG A 74 1.43 13.56 13.29
CA ARG A 74 0.07 13.26 12.84
C ARG A 74 -0.02 13.05 11.32
N GLU A 75 1.03 13.40 10.59
CA GLU A 75 1.08 13.36 9.13
C GLU A 75 1.84 12.13 8.66
N LEU A 76 1.14 11.18 8.05
CA LEU A 76 1.78 10.00 7.46
C LEU A 76 2.41 10.33 6.10
N SER A 77 3.45 9.58 5.77
CA SER A 77 3.99 9.52 4.40
C SER A 77 3.56 8.20 3.78
N ILE A 78 2.62 8.27 2.86
CA ILE A 78 2.03 7.11 2.17
C ILE A 78 2.67 6.96 0.81
N VAL A 79 3.05 5.74 0.47
CA VAL A 79 3.57 5.36 -0.85
C VAL A 79 2.64 4.32 -1.44
N LEU A 80 2.08 4.60 -2.61
CA LEU A 80 1.36 3.62 -3.41
C LEU A 80 2.34 3.06 -4.44
N MET A 81 2.81 1.83 -4.24
CA MET A 81 3.64 1.08 -5.19
C MET A 81 2.71 0.20 -6.00
N ILE A 82 2.52 0.55 -7.27
CA ILE A 82 1.43 0.02 -8.11
C ILE A 82 2.01 -0.74 -9.28
N ASP A 83 1.69 -2.02 -9.33
CA ASP A 83 1.99 -2.89 -10.45
C ASP A 83 1.05 -2.58 -11.62
N LEU A 84 1.63 -2.37 -12.80
CA LEU A 84 0.92 -2.12 -14.05
C LEU A 84 1.32 -3.12 -15.14
N SER A 85 1.82 -4.29 -14.75
CA SER A 85 2.12 -5.40 -15.66
C SER A 85 0.87 -5.88 -16.40
N ALA A 86 1.07 -6.64 -17.46
CA ALA A 86 -0.03 -7.09 -18.31
C ALA A 86 -1.02 -8.01 -17.59
N SER A 87 -0.60 -8.70 -16.51
CA SER A 87 -1.46 -9.54 -15.69
C SER A 87 -2.60 -8.77 -15.00
N ILE A 88 -2.42 -7.46 -14.78
CA ILE A 88 -3.44 -6.56 -14.20
C ILE A 88 -4.63 -6.33 -15.16
N ASP A 89 -4.46 -6.53 -16.45
CA ASP A 89 -5.57 -6.41 -17.42
C ASP A 89 -6.41 -7.69 -17.50
N PHE A 90 -6.03 -8.75 -16.78
CA PHE A 90 -6.80 -9.98 -16.65
C PHE A 90 -8.02 -9.81 -15.73
N GLY A 91 -9.09 -10.51 -16.01
CA GLY A 91 -10.27 -10.59 -15.14
C GLY A 91 -11.53 -11.02 -15.88
N GLY A 92 -12.51 -11.55 -15.13
CA GLY A 92 -13.79 -11.99 -15.62
C GLY A 92 -14.81 -10.86 -15.78
N SER A 93 -15.77 -10.76 -14.84
CA SER A 93 -16.81 -9.71 -14.85
C SER A 93 -16.28 -8.31 -14.53
N ARG A 94 -15.12 -8.22 -13.91
CA ARG A 94 -14.40 -7.00 -13.53
C ARG A 94 -12.91 -7.24 -13.70
N ALA A 95 -12.24 -6.39 -14.46
CA ALA A 95 -10.79 -6.49 -14.62
C ALA A 95 -10.05 -6.11 -13.32
N LYS A 96 -8.90 -6.76 -13.03
CA LYS A 96 -8.04 -6.40 -11.88
C LYS A 96 -7.64 -4.93 -11.91
N ARG A 97 -7.49 -4.34 -13.11
CA ARG A 97 -7.20 -2.91 -13.28
C ARG A 97 -8.30 -2.01 -12.71
N GLU A 98 -9.58 -2.37 -12.85
CA GLU A 98 -10.68 -1.63 -12.25
C GLU A 98 -10.64 -1.73 -10.72
N LEU A 99 -10.38 -2.91 -10.19
CA LEU A 99 -10.19 -3.16 -8.77
C LEU A 99 -9.02 -2.35 -8.19
N MET A 100 -7.88 -2.36 -8.89
CA MET A 100 -6.69 -1.58 -8.52
C MET A 100 -7.01 -0.08 -8.47
N LEU A 101 -7.72 0.47 -9.46
CA LEU A 101 -8.12 1.89 -9.46
C LEU A 101 -9.09 2.22 -8.32
N GLU A 102 -9.97 1.29 -7.95
CA GLU A 102 -10.87 1.47 -6.78
C GLU A 102 -10.05 1.51 -5.47
N LEU A 103 -9.10 0.60 -5.28
CA LEU A 103 -8.17 0.59 -4.15
C LEU A 103 -7.35 1.88 -4.05
N VAL A 104 -6.72 2.29 -5.16
CA VAL A 104 -5.94 3.54 -5.24
C VAL A 104 -6.80 4.73 -4.88
N THR A 105 -8.04 4.82 -5.41
CA THR A 105 -8.97 5.91 -5.10
C THR A 105 -9.32 5.94 -3.62
N LEU A 106 -9.51 4.77 -3.01
CA LEU A 106 -9.80 4.64 -1.59
C LEU A 106 -8.64 5.11 -0.72
N PHE A 107 -7.41 4.64 -0.99
CA PHE A 107 -6.22 5.09 -0.25
C PHE A 107 -5.96 6.59 -0.41
N LEU A 108 -6.14 7.12 -1.61
CA LEU A 108 -6.01 8.55 -1.88
C LEU A 108 -7.07 9.38 -1.14
N TYR A 109 -8.29 8.86 -1.02
CA TYR A 109 -9.35 9.51 -0.24
C TYR A 109 -9.01 9.52 1.26
N LEU A 110 -8.57 8.38 1.81
CA LEU A 110 -8.16 8.28 3.21
C LEU A 110 -7.02 9.23 3.53
N ALA A 111 -6.01 9.27 2.68
CA ALA A 111 -4.90 10.22 2.80
C ALA A 111 -5.36 11.69 2.74
N GLN A 112 -6.34 11.99 1.89
CA GLN A 112 -6.89 13.36 1.80
C GLN A 112 -7.60 13.76 3.08
N VAL A 113 -8.43 12.89 3.66
CA VAL A 113 -9.19 13.16 4.89
C VAL A 113 -8.25 13.34 6.07
N ASN A 114 -7.18 12.55 6.16
CA ASN A 114 -6.19 12.61 7.24
C ASN A 114 -5.07 13.64 6.99
N ASN A 115 -5.10 14.36 5.86
CA ASN A 115 -4.09 15.34 5.44
C ASN A 115 -2.67 14.74 5.32
N ASP A 116 -2.57 13.46 4.93
CA ASP A 116 -1.33 12.73 4.76
C ASP A 116 -0.58 13.14 3.47
N ARG A 117 0.73 12.90 3.45
CA ARG A 117 1.54 13.02 2.22
C ARG A 117 1.41 11.77 1.39
N VAL A 118 1.18 11.93 0.11
CA VAL A 118 1.05 10.81 -0.83
C VAL A 118 2.15 10.89 -1.89
N SER A 119 2.76 9.75 -2.17
CA SER A 119 3.61 9.50 -3.33
C SER A 119 3.12 8.24 -4.04
N ALA A 120 3.47 8.09 -5.31
CA ALA A 120 3.15 6.88 -6.06
C ALA A 120 4.34 6.43 -6.90
N LEU A 121 4.54 5.12 -6.99
CA LEU A 121 5.48 4.47 -7.88
C LEU A 121 4.70 3.52 -8.79
N LEU A 122 4.68 3.81 -10.08
CA LEU A 122 4.14 2.95 -11.11
C LEU A 122 5.27 2.11 -11.67
N PHE A 123 5.09 0.79 -11.75
CA PHE A 123 6.13 -0.10 -12.24
C PHE A 123 5.55 -1.27 -13.06
N THR A 124 6.43 -1.87 -13.84
CA THR A 124 6.27 -3.10 -14.61
C THR A 124 7.55 -3.93 -14.40
N ASP A 125 8.16 -4.47 -15.45
CA ASP A 125 9.54 -4.97 -15.46
C ASP A 125 10.58 -3.85 -15.20
N ARG A 126 10.12 -2.61 -15.09
CA ARG A 126 10.90 -1.40 -14.81
C ARG A 126 10.10 -0.39 -14.00
N VAL A 127 10.80 0.60 -13.45
CA VAL A 127 10.14 1.78 -12.90
C VAL A 127 9.62 2.63 -14.05
N GLU A 128 8.31 2.71 -14.18
CA GLU A 128 7.64 3.48 -15.21
C GLU A 128 7.52 4.96 -14.83
N LYS A 129 7.11 5.23 -13.58
CA LYS A 129 6.93 6.59 -13.11
C LYS A 129 6.97 6.70 -11.58
N TYR A 130 7.64 7.72 -11.10
CA TYR A 130 7.60 8.11 -9.70
C TYR A 130 6.98 9.48 -9.51
N ILE A 131 5.95 9.56 -8.68
CA ILE A 131 5.28 10.79 -8.28
C ILE A 131 5.75 11.13 -6.87
N ALA A 132 6.48 12.26 -6.74
CA ALA A 132 7.08 12.68 -5.49
C ALA A 132 6.04 13.04 -4.42
N PRO A 133 6.36 12.88 -3.11
CA PRO A 133 5.40 13.05 -2.02
C PRO A 133 4.94 14.49 -1.87
N LYS A 134 3.63 14.69 -1.97
CA LYS A 134 2.95 15.97 -1.69
C LYS A 134 1.61 15.70 -1.01
N LYS A 135 0.97 16.73 -0.50
CA LYS A 135 -0.36 16.70 0.11
C LYS A 135 -1.32 17.70 -0.52
N GLY A 136 -2.56 17.59 -0.15
CA GLY A 136 -3.61 18.48 -0.55
C GLY A 136 -4.49 17.96 -1.69
N ARG A 137 -5.77 18.35 -1.62
CA ARG A 137 -6.83 17.83 -2.49
C ARG A 137 -6.52 17.92 -3.98
N ARG A 138 -5.96 19.03 -4.45
CA ARG A 138 -5.66 19.22 -5.88
C ARG A 138 -4.59 18.23 -6.35
N PHE A 139 -3.55 18.02 -5.53
CA PHE A 139 -2.49 17.08 -5.84
C PHE A 139 -3.02 15.65 -5.87
N ILE A 140 -3.78 15.23 -4.86
CA ILE A 140 -4.36 13.89 -4.79
C ILE A 140 -5.26 13.59 -6.00
N LEU A 141 -6.04 14.56 -6.43
CA LEU A 141 -6.86 14.44 -7.65
C LEU A 141 -6.00 14.30 -8.91
N SER A 142 -4.87 15.04 -8.99
CA SER A 142 -3.94 14.90 -10.13
C SER A 142 -3.24 13.55 -10.16
N VAL A 143 -2.86 13.00 -8.99
CA VAL A 143 -2.27 11.65 -8.88
C VAL A 143 -3.25 10.59 -9.38
N LEU A 144 -4.51 10.66 -8.96
CA LEU A 144 -5.53 9.71 -9.41
C LEU A 144 -5.75 9.79 -10.94
N ASP A 145 -5.86 11.00 -11.49
CA ASP A 145 -6.05 11.20 -12.93
C ASP A 145 -4.83 10.67 -13.72
N GLU A 146 -3.64 10.89 -13.19
CA GLU A 146 -2.39 10.42 -13.78
C GLU A 146 -2.30 8.89 -13.79
N ILE A 147 -2.57 8.22 -12.67
CA ILE A 147 -2.57 6.76 -12.57
C ILE A 147 -3.62 6.14 -13.51
N ALA A 148 -4.82 6.70 -13.52
CA ALA A 148 -5.91 6.16 -14.34
C ALA A 148 -5.67 6.26 -15.84
N ARG A 149 -4.90 7.29 -16.28
CA ARG A 149 -4.57 7.49 -17.70
C ARG A 149 -3.24 6.90 -18.11
N PHE A 150 -2.47 6.41 -17.14
CA PHE A 150 -1.14 5.91 -17.42
C PHE A 150 -1.19 4.65 -18.29
N THR A 151 -0.40 4.65 -19.33
CA THR A 151 -0.18 3.49 -20.20
C THR A 151 1.26 3.05 -20.00
N PRO A 152 1.50 1.86 -19.42
CA PRO A 152 2.84 1.36 -19.19
C PRO A 152 3.55 1.03 -20.50
N SER A 153 4.87 1.11 -20.50
CA SER A 153 5.72 0.72 -21.64
C SER A 153 6.18 -0.73 -21.53
N GLY A 154 6.38 -1.22 -20.29
CA GLY A 154 6.68 -2.62 -20.00
C GLY A 154 5.43 -3.48 -19.90
N ARG A 155 5.62 -4.81 -19.92
CA ARG A 155 4.53 -5.79 -19.79
C ARG A 155 4.75 -6.80 -18.67
N GLY A 156 6.01 -7.12 -18.37
CA GLY A 156 6.38 -8.03 -17.27
C GLY A 156 6.34 -7.35 -15.91
N THR A 157 6.70 -8.10 -14.86
CA THR A 157 6.74 -7.65 -13.48
C THR A 157 8.15 -7.76 -12.90
N ASP A 158 8.67 -6.72 -12.25
CA ASP A 158 9.90 -6.75 -11.44
C ASP A 158 9.72 -5.93 -10.15
N ILE A 159 9.15 -6.58 -9.15
CA ILE A 159 8.95 -6.01 -7.81
C ILE A 159 10.30 -5.66 -7.17
N SER A 160 11.34 -6.43 -7.45
CA SER A 160 12.68 -6.23 -6.92
C SER A 160 13.27 -4.87 -7.32
N ASN A 161 13.19 -4.53 -8.59
CA ASN A 161 13.65 -3.25 -9.13
C ASN A 161 12.86 -2.07 -8.53
N ALA A 162 11.55 -2.19 -8.46
CA ALA A 162 10.68 -1.18 -7.86
C ALA A 162 11.00 -0.95 -6.38
N VAL A 163 11.24 -2.01 -5.60
CA VAL A 163 11.66 -1.93 -4.20
C VAL A 163 13.01 -1.25 -4.06
N ASP A 164 14.00 -1.63 -4.88
CA ASP A 164 15.34 -1.03 -4.83
C ASP A 164 15.31 0.47 -5.20
N PHE A 165 14.41 0.88 -6.08
CA PHE A 165 14.16 2.29 -6.36
C PHE A 165 13.62 3.02 -5.12
N LEU A 166 12.58 2.48 -4.46
CA LEU A 166 12.01 3.09 -3.25
C LEU A 166 13.04 3.21 -2.12
N ARG A 167 13.89 2.20 -1.93
CA ARG A 167 14.98 2.24 -0.93
C ARG A 167 15.96 3.38 -1.14
N ARG A 168 16.17 3.80 -2.40
CA ARG A 168 17.06 4.93 -2.75
C ARG A 168 16.40 6.29 -2.53
N VAL A 169 15.10 6.40 -2.84
CA VAL A 169 14.41 7.71 -2.83
C VAL A 169 13.74 8.04 -1.49
N LEU A 170 13.31 7.02 -0.73
CA LEU A 170 12.62 7.24 0.54
C LEU A 170 13.61 7.47 1.68
N LYS A 171 13.64 8.69 2.20
CA LYS A 171 14.50 9.08 3.31
C LYS A 171 13.83 8.95 4.67
N LYS A 172 12.52 9.22 4.74
CA LYS A 172 11.70 9.12 5.95
C LYS A 172 10.96 7.80 6.02
N ARG A 173 10.63 7.36 7.25
CA ARG A 173 9.74 6.22 7.45
C ARG A 173 8.40 6.49 6.77
N SER A 174 7.90 5.50 6.07
CA SER A 174 6.67 5.62 5.26
C SER A 174 5.82 4.37 5.39
N VAL A 175 4.53 4.50 5.17
CA VAL A 175 3.61 3.38 4.96
C VAL A 175 3.57 3.11 3.45
N ILE A 176 3.91 1.90 3.05
CA ILE A 176 4.02 1.51 1.63
C ILE A 176 2.99 0.43 1.34
N PHE A 177 1.97 0.76 0.56
CA PHE A 177 1.04 -0.22 0.02
C PHE A 177 1.58 -0.75 -1.30
N VAL A 178 1.94 -2.03 -1.34
CA VAL A 178 2.42 -2.72 -2.54
C VAL A 178 1.23 -3.41 -3.18
N ILE A 179 0.71 -2.83 -4.25
CA ILE A 179 -0.51 -3.28 -4.94
C ILE A 179 -0.10 -4.07 -6.18
N SER A 180 -0.24 -5.40 -6.12
CA SER A 180 0.19 -6.33 -7.18
C SER A 180 -0.56 -7.66 -7.01
N ASP A 181 -0.52 -8.53 -7.99
CA ASP A 181 -0.90 -9.94 -7.87
C ASP A 181 0.25 -10.83 -7.39
N PHE A 182 1.44 -10.24 -7.23
CA PHE A 182 2.66 -10.88 -6.71
C PHE A 182 3.11 -12.12 -7.50
N LEU A 183 2.86 -12.12 -8.80
CA LEU A 183 3.25 -13.21 -9.72
C LEU A 183 4.70 -13.06 -10.21
N ASP A 184 5.58 -12.57 -9.37
CA ASP A 184 7.00 -12.36 -9.61
C ASP A 184 7.82 -13.24 -8.65
N GLU A 185 9.10 -13.44 -8.95
CA GLU A 185 10.02 -14.23 -8.15
C GLU A 185 11.19 -13.37 -7.63
N GLY A 186 11.82 -13.82 -6.55
CA GLY A 186 13.07 -13.24 -6.04
C GLY A 186 12.95 -11.93 -5.26
N TYR A 187 11.78 -11.31 -5.15
CA TYR A 187 11.56 -10.03 -4.47
C TYR A 187 11.56 -10.10 -2.93
N LEU A 188 11.42 -11.28 -2.35
CA LEU A 188 11.16 -11.49 -0.91
C LEU A 188 12.22 -10.85 -0.01
N LEU A 189 13.51 -11.07 -0.34
CA LEU A 189 14.62 -10.50 0.43
C LEU A 189 14.58 -8.98 0.41
N ARG A 190 14.30 -8.39 -0.74
CA ARG A 190 14.23 -6.93 -0.90
C ARG A 190 13.06 -6.32 -0.14
N LEU A 191 11.88 -6.96 -0.17
CA LEU A 191 10.74 -6.54 0.65
C LEU A 191 11.04 -6.63 2.15
N ARG A 192 11.69 -7.70 2.62
CA ARG A 192 12.13 -7.82 4.02
C ARG A 192 13.10 -6.69 4.42
N LEU A 193 14.01 -6.32 3.54
CA LEU A 193 14.92 -5.20 3.78
C LEU A 193 14.19 -3.84 3.81
N LEU A 194 13.20 -3.64 2.95
CA LEU A 194 12.37 -2.43 2.94
C LEU A 194 11.56 -2.31 4.24
N ARG A 195 11.01 -3.43 4.74
CA ARG A 195 10.26 -3.50 6.01
C ARG A 195 11.07 -3.12 7.25
N LYS A 196 12.39 -3.25 7.23
CA LYS A 196 13.23 -2.82 8.37
C LYS A 196 13.13 -1.31 8.64
N LYS A 197 12.84 -0.51 7.62
CA LYS A 197 12.79 0.95 7.70
C LYS A 197 11.39 1.52 7.52
N HIS A 198 10.54 0.84 6.77
CA HIS A 198 9.21 1.29 6.38
C HIS A 198 8.15 0.27 6.81
N ASP A 199 6.92 0.70 6.89
CA ASP A 199 5.78 -0.17 7.10
C ASP A 199 5.25 -0.63 5.74
N VAL A 200 5.57 -1.86 5.37
CA VAL A 200 5.23 -2.40 4.04
C VAL A 200 4.03 -3.33 4.16
N ILE A 201 2.98 -2.99 3.46
CA ILE A 201 1.68 -3.68 3.46
C ILE A 201 1.42 -4.21 2.04
N PRO A 202 1.55 -5.52 1.82
CA PRO A 202 1.12 -6.12 0.58
C PRO A 202 -0.39 -6.02 0.41
N VAL A 203 -0.82 -5.62 -0.79
CA VAL A 203 -2.22 -5.63 -1.22
C VAL A 203 -2.31 -6.55 -2.42
N VAL A 204 -2.72 -7.78 -2.15
CA VAL A 204 -2.78 -8.86 -3.15
C VAL A 204 -4.09 -8.76 -3.92
N ILE A 205 -3.98 -8.50 -5.22
CA ILE A 205 -5.12 -8.48 -6.14
C ILE A 205 -5.24 -9.86 -6.78
N SER A 206 -6.43 -10.47 -6.71
CA SER A 206 -6.72 -11.75 -7.33
C SER A 206 -8.04 -11.74 -8.09
N ASP A 207 -8.16 -12.66 -9.04
CA ASP A 207 -9.43 -12.96 -9.70
C ASP A 207 -9.82 -14.41 -9.41
N PRO A 208 -11.11 -14.73 -9.15
CA PRO A 208 -11.56 -16.09 -8.92
C PRO A 208 -11.22 -17.06 -10.06
N LEU A 209 -11.13 -16.57 -11.30
CA LEU A 209 -10.73 -17.37 -12.46
C LEU A 209 -9.28 -17.87 -12.36
N GLU A 210 -8.42 -17.18 -11.60
CA GLU A 210 -7.02 -17.60 -11.37
C GLU A 210 -6.90 -18.74 -10.37
N ARG A 211 -7.91 -18.98 -9.52
CA ARG A 211 -7.89 -20.04 -8.49
C ARG A 211 -8.30 -21.40 -9.01
N GLY A 212 -8.32 -21.58 -10.32
CA GLY A 212 -8.70 -22.84 -10.94
C GLY A 212 -10.21 -23.06 -10.88
N MET A 213 -10.94 -22.57 -11.86
CA MET A 213 -12.18 -23.21 -12.17
C MET A 213 -11.82 -24.62 -12.63
N GLY A 214 -12.23 -25.63 -11.85
CA GLY A 214 -12.23 -27.03 -12.27
C GLY A 214 -13.20 -27.23 -13.44
N LEU A 215 -12.98 -26.50 -14.51
CA LEU A 215 -13.64 -26.65 -15.79
C LEU A 215 -12.88 -27.77 -16.50
N PHE A 216 -13.52 -28.93 -16.60
CA PHE A 216 -13.17 -30.04 -17.47
C PHE A 216 -13.21 -29.65 -18.97
N ALA A 217 -12.79 -28.44 -19.30
CA ALA A 217 -12.72 -27.95 -20.67
C ALA A 217 -11.30 -27.49 -20.97
N LEU A 218 -10.70 -28.10 -21.97
CA LEU A 218 -9.47 -27.61 -22.62
C LEU A 218 -9.71 -26.15 -23.04
N ALA A 219 -9.03 -25.23 -22.41
CA ALA A 219 -9.06 -23.82 -22.76
C ALA A 219 -7.68 -23.38 -23.27
N GLU A 220 -7.69 -22.58 -24.31
CA GLU A 220 -6.49 -21.90 -24.79
C GLU A 220 -6.28 -20.64 -23.98
N PHE A 221 -5.18 -20.59 -23.23
CA PHE A 221 -4.80 -19.45 -22.43
C PHE A 221 -3.69 -18.68 -23.13
N LEU A 222 -3.81 -17.36 -23.13
CA LEU A 222 -2.76 -16.46 -23.58
C LEU A 222 -2.04 -15.91 -22.35
N ASP A 223 -0.75 -16.17 -22.26
CA ASP A 223 0.10 -15.50 -21.30
C ASP A 223 0.25 -14.02 -21.71
N LEU A 224 -0.31 -13.13 -20.90
CA LEU A 224 -0.39 -11.70 -21.21
C LEU A 224 0.99 -11.02 -21.14
N GLU A 225 1.94 -11.58 -20.40
CA GLU A 225 3.29 -11.02 -20.28
C GLU A 225 4.19 -11.45 -21.46
N THR A 226 4.16 -12.73 -21.81
CA THR A 226 5.00 -13.29 -22.88
C THR A 226 4.33 -13.34 -24.23
N GLY A 227 3.00 -13.23 -24.29
CA GLY A 227 2.19 -13.33 -25.49
C GLY A 227 2.12 -14.75 -26.06
N LYS A 228 2.54 -15.79 -25.33
CA LYS A 228 2.48 -17.18 -25.76
C LYS A 228 1.13 -17.79 -25.42
N ALA A 229 0.54 -18.49 -26.37
CA ALA A 229 -0.64 -19.30 -26.14
C ALA A 229 -0.23 -20.68 -25.62
N PHE A 230 -0.95 -21.21 -24.65
CA PHE A 230 -0.83 -22.58 -24.17
C PHE A 230 -2.21 -23.20 -23.93
N LEU A 231 -2.28 -24.50 -24.15
CA LEU A 231 -3.48 -25.29 -23.84
C LEU A 231 -3.32 -25.88 -22.44
N SER A 232 -4.29 -25.63 -21.58
CA SER A 232 -4.32 -26.23 -20.23
C SER A 232 -5.76 -26.64 -19.89
N ASP A 233 -5.89 -27.74 -19.22
CA ASP A 233 -7.14 -28.24 -18.60
C ASP A 233 -7.39 -27.64 -17.22
N ALA A 234 -6.36 -26.98 -16.64
CA ALA A 234 -6.46 -26.22 -15.42
C ALA A 234 -5.43 -25.09 -15.41
N LEU A 235 -5.79 -23.92 -14.85
CA LEU A 235 -4.79 -22.92 -14.49
C LEU A 235 -3.87 -23.51 -13.40
N PRO A 236 -2.57 -23.24 -13.44
CA PRO A 236 -1.66 -23.71 -12.40
C PRO A 236 -2.17 -23.23 -11.03
N ASP A 237 -2.15 -24.16 -10.05
CA ASP A 237 -2.50 -23.84 -8.67
C ASP A 237 -1.57 -22.73 -8.15
N ARG A 238 -2.07 -21.51 -8.14
CA ARG A 238 -1.30 -20.33 -7.73
C ARG A 238 -1.32 -20.25 -6.21
N ARG A 239 -0.35 -20.86 -5.58
CA ARG A 239 -0.13 -20.72 -4.14
C ARG A 239 0.45 -19.34 -3.87
N GLU A 240 -0.14 -18.67 -2.89
CA GLU A 240 0.44 -17.43 -2.38
C GLU A 240 1.89 -17.66 -1.94
N PRO A 241 2.80 -16.75 -2.28
CA PRO A 241 4.16 -16.84 -1.81
C PRO A 241 4.21 -16.97 -0.28
N PRO A 242 5.01 -17.88 0.29
CA PRO A 242 5.07 -18.10 1.75
C PRO A 242 5.28 -16.83 2.56
N PHE A 243 5.99 -15.86 2.01
CA PHE A 243 6.23 -14.57 2.64
C PHE A 243 4.95 -13.74 2.85
N ILE A 244 3.99 -13.79 1.92
CA ILE A 244 2.72 -13.08 2.07
C ILE A 244 1.91 -13.69 3.21
N GLN A 245 2.05 -14.99 3.45
CA GLN A 245 1.45 -15.68 4.60
C GLN A 245 2.08 -15.28 5.94
N GLU A 246 3.37 -14.88 5.95
CA GLU A 246 4.09 -14.40 7.13
C GLU A 246 3.82 -12.94 7.47
N ILE A 247 3.22 -12.17 6.56
CA ILE A 247 2.94 -10.74 6.75
C ILE A 247 1.45 -10.53 6.78
N ASP A 248 1.00 -9.55 7.56
CA ASP A 248 -0.34 -9.04 7.44
C ASP A 248 -0.53 -8.39 6.06
N ALA A 249 -1.11 -9.13 5.13
CA ALA A 249 -1.46 -8.68 3.80
C ALA A 249 -2.95 -8.38 3.70
N ILE A 250 -3.31 -7.49 2.79
CA ILE A 250 -4.69 -7.22 2.39
C ILE A 250 -4.97 -8.03 1.13
N HIS A 251 -5.92 -8.95 1.20
CA HIS A 251 -6.35 -9.75 0.04
C HIS A 251 -7.64 -9.18 -0.50
N VAL A 252 -7.64 -8.84 -1.78
CA VAL A 252 -8.83 -8.32 -2.48
C VAL A 252 -9.08 -9.12 -3.74
N SER A 253 -10.35 -9.37 -4.01
CA SER A 253 -10.79 -10.15 -5.16
C SER A 253 -11.70 -9.33 -6.05
N THR A 254 -11.70 -9.64 -7.36
CA THR A 254 -12.53 -8.91 -8.33
C THR A 254 -14.03 -9.12 -8.14
N ASP A 255 -14.44 -10.17 -7.44
CA ASP A 255 -15.83 -10.51 -7.13
C ASP A 255 -16.35 -9.88 -5.82
N GLU A 256 -15.46 -9.28 -5.02
CA GLU A 256 -15.81 -8.72 -3.71
C GLU A 256 -15.63 -7.18 -3.65
N PRO A 257 -16.39 -6.49 -2.76
CA PRO A 257 -16.14 -5.08 -2.46
C PRO A 257 -14.81 -4.89 -1.75
N VAL A 258 -14.06 -3.83 -2.12
CA VAL A 258 -12.73 -3.55 -1.56
C VAL A 258 -12.75 -3.13 -0.10
N GLU A 259 -13.87 -2.60 0.39
CA GLU A 259 -13.98 -2.01 1.72
C GLU A 259 -13.88 -3.06 2.84
N ALA A 260 -14.49 -4.23 2.64
CA ALA A 260 -14.54 -5.26 3.67
C ALA A 260 -13.16 -5.82 4.06
N PRO A 261 -12.29 -6.25 3.12
CA PRO A 261 -10.95 -6.72 3.46
C PRO A 261 -10.07 -5.61 4.07
N LEU A 262 -10.20 -4.36 3.62
CA LEU A 262 -9.45 -3.26 4.20
C LEU A 262 -9.87 -2.96 5.64
N LEU A 263 -11.19 -2.91 5.91
CA LEU A 263 -11.69 -2.69 7.26
C LEU A 263 -11.21 -3.78 8.21
N LYS A 264 -11.33 -5.05 7.81
CA LYS A 264 -10.84 -6.20 8.58
C LYS A 264 -9.34 -6.09 8.89
N PHE A 265 -8.54 -5.64 7.93
CA PHE A 265 -7.10 -5.42 8.11
C PHE A 265 -6.84 -4.31 9.14
N PHE A 266 -7.51 -3.15 9.03
CA PHE A 266 -7.32 -2.03 9.97
C PHE A 266 -7.75 -2.40 11.38
N GLU A 267 -8.90 -3.06 11.56
CA GLU A 267 -9.37 -3.55 12.86
C GLU A 267 -8.40 -4.55 13.49
N LYS A 268 -7.89 -5.53 12.71
CA LYS A 268 -6.91 -6.50 13.18
C LYS A 268 -5.65 -5.80 13.67
N ARG A 269 -5.17 -4.84 12.89
CA ARG A 269 -3.98 -4.06 13.22
C ARG A 269 -4.16 -3.22 14.48
N ASN A 270 -5.30 -2.56 14.64
CA ASN A 270 -5.65 -1.81 15.84
C ASN A 270 -5.64 -2.68 17.10
N ARG A 271 -6.23 -3.87 17.03
CA ARG A 271 -6.20 -4.84 18.15
C ARG A 271 -4.77 -5.24 18.52
N SER A 272 -3.91 -5.47 17.53
CA SER A 272 -2.50 -5.84 17.76
C SER A 272 -1.71 -4.72 18.43
N LEU A 273 -1.94 -3.46 18.05
CA LEU A 273 -1.30 -2.30 18.68
C LEU A 273 -1.73 -2.14 20.13
N HIS A 274 -3.00 -2.34 20.44
CA HIS A 274 -3.51 -2.27 21.81
C HIS A 274 -3.10 -3.47 22.67
N ALA A 275 -2.88 -4.66 22.09
CA ALA A 275 -2.40 -5.84 22.81
C ALA A 275 -0.91 -5.72 23.19
N GLY A 276 -0.09 -5.06 22.36
CA GLY A 276 1.33 -4.80 22.65
C GLY A 276 1.59 -3.64 23.62
N ALA A 277 0.57 -2.85 23.94
CA ALA A 277 0.66 -1.70 24.85
C ALA A 277 0.25 -2.03 26.31
N ARG A 278 0.02 -3.30 26.67
CA ARG A 278 -0.16 -3.69 28.07
C ARG A 278 1.19 -3.78 28.78
N PRO A 279 1.34 -3.14 29.96
CA PRO A 279 2.59 -3.05 30.71
C PRO A 279 3.09 -4.40 31.19
#